data_71cdc919128416b956da1449074c7034
#
_entry.id   71cdc919128416b956da1449074c7034
#
_cell.length_a   1.000
_cell.length_b   1.000
_cell.length_c   1.000
_cell.angle_alpha   90.00
_cell.angle_beta   90.00
_cell.angle_gamma   90.00
#
_symmetry.space_group_name_H-M   'P 1'
#
loop_
_entity.id
_entity.type
_entity.pdbx_description
1 polymer ?
#
loop_
_entity_poly.entity_id
_entity_poly.type
_entity_poly.pdbx_seq_one_letter_code
_entity_poly.pdbx_strand_id
1 'polypeptide(L)'
;MSENQFMAINRLPSKTWYWLKLNETHIRWQDETRPCVTLAENVRAGQADEAKFAAIRTGAGEQLESAMAGLPVTTIAGAQSETIRLRVAAGEDAHQSGGVVHVQADEGQSVTVVEQIVPTGDGATALQTKLYAKKNARICLVQLLFEGEGHTLINDVGGLCEENASIELVQLIVGEHIAVDGARVDLVGDGSKFESAMGYLAAKDQKVDINLIVNHIGRKTNCVIEADGSLNDRAEKIFRGTIDFKNGSSGSKGQESEQVLLLGDDVVNKTIPLILCAEENVEGNHGATIGALDDDTLFYFASRGMDEKTAERVMTRAKLERICRRIPDAQSREETENLLKTVMNDGQDD
;
A
#
# COMPACT_ATOMS: atom_id res chain seq x y z
N MET A 1 -27.27 -20.80 -7.07
CA MET A 1 -26.61 -20.11 -5.95
C MET A 1 -25.13 -20.34 -6.15
N SER A 2 -24.42 -19.32 -6.65
CA SER A 2 -22.94 -19.40 -6.79
C SER A 2 -22.37 -19.56 -5.39
N GLU A 3 -21.56 -20.60 -5.19
CA GLU A 3 -20.78 -20.75 -3.96
C GLU A 3 -19.92 -19.50 -3.80
N ASN A 4 -20.06 -18.81 -2.68
CA ASN A 4 -19.19 -17.69 -2.32
C ASN A 4 -17.75 -18.22 -2.28
N GLN A 5 -16.99 -17.90 -3.32
CA GLN A 5 -15.61 -18.34 -3.42
C GLN A 5 -14.75 -17.45 -2.50
N PHE A 6 -14.08 -18.07 -1.53
CA PHE A 6 -13.09 -17.36 -0.72
C PHE A 6 -11.75 -17.40 -1.45
N MET A 7 -11.12 -16.23 -1.60
CA MET A 7 -9.75 -16.11 -2.08
C MET A 7 -8.79 -16.00 -0.89
N ALA A 8 -7.70 -16.76 -0.94
CA ALA A 8 -6.56 -16.60 -0.02
C ALA A 8 -5.56 -15.61 -0.65
N ILE A 9 -5.41 -14.47 -0.03
CA ILE A 9 -4.53 -13.37 -0.49
C ILE A 9 -3.56 -12.94 0.61
N ASN A 10 -2.64 -12.05 0.28
CA ASN A 10 -1.61 -11.54 1.20
C ASN A 10 -0.82 -12.66 1.88
N ARG A 11 -0.40 -13.64 1.09
CA ARG A 11 0.30 -14.82 1.60
C ARG A 11 1.77 -14.52 1.88
N LEU A 12 2.23 -14.86 3.10
CA LEU A 12 3.64 -14.84 3.43
C LEU A 12 4.45 -15.79 2.52
N PRO A 13 5.63 -15.39 2.04
CA PRO A 13 6.49 -16.25 1.23
C PRO A 13 7.06 -17.45 2.02
N SER A 14 7.11 -17.34 3.33
CA SER A 14 7.50 -18.44 4.23
C SER A 14 6.42 -18.67 5.29
N LYS A 15 5.93 -19.91 5.38
CA LYS A 15 4.86 -20.29 6.32
C LYS A 15 5.41 -20.47 7.75
N THR A 16 5.67 -19.38 8.45
CA THR A 16 6.25 -19.42 9.79
C THR A 16 5.21 -19.34 10.92
N TRP A 17 4.02 -18.79 10.66
CA TRP A 17 3.02 -18.47 11.67
C TRP A 17 1.73 -19.26 11.52
N TYR A 18 1.84 -20.51 11.14
CA TYR A 18 0.70 -21.40 10.85
C TYR A 18 -0.29 -21.51 12.02
N TRP A 19 0.21 -21.65 13.24
CA TRP A 19 -0.62 -21.78 14.43
C TRP A 19 -1.46 -20.56 14.74
N LEU A 20 -0.97 -19.38 14.41
CA LEU A 20 -1.64 -18.11 14.65
C LEU A 20 -2.57 -17.72 13.50
N LYS A 21 -2.63 -18.51 12.42
CA LYS A 21 -3.40 -18.22 11.19
C LYS A 21 -3.08 -16.84 10.59
N LEU A 22 -1.82 -16.42 10.64
CA LEU A 22 -1.35 -15.12 10.18
C LEU A 22 -0.68 -15.16 8.80
N ASN A 23 -0.58 -16.35 8.18
CA ASN A 23 0.17 -16.52 6.94
C ASN A 23 -0.51 -15.94 5.71
N GLU A 24 -1.81 -15.75 5.75
CA GLU A 24 -2.65 -15.27 4.65
C GLU A 24 -3.96 -14.73 5.19
N THR A 25 -4.68 -13.97 4.38
CA THR A 25 -6.05 -13.57 4.68
C THR A 25 -7.03 -14.16 3.68
N HIS A 26 -8.29 -14.28 4.06
CA HIS A 26 -9.34 -14.84 3.23
C HIS A 26 -10.45 -13.81 3.05
N ILE A 27 -10.74 -13.47 1.80
CA ILE A 27 -11.81 -12.55 1.44
C ILE A 27 -12.84 -13.22 0.55
N ARG A 28 -14.07 -12.72 0.61
CA ARG A 28 -15.12 -13.14 -0.34
C ARG A 28 -14.93 -12.36 -1.63
N TRP A 29 -14.90 -13.09 -2.76
CA TRP A 29 -14.84 -12.50 -4.09
C TRP A 29 -15.77 -13.28 -5.01
N GLN A 30 -16.59 -12.56 -5.80
CA GLN A 30 -17.54 -13.17 -6.73
C GLN A 30 -16.90 -13.29 -8.11
N ASP A 31 -17.43 -14.15 -8.96
CA ASP A 31 -16.87 -14.40 -10.30
C ASP A 31 -17.10 -13.20 -11.25
N GLU A 32 -18.15 -12.39 -11.03
CA GLU A 32 -18.47 -11.28 -11.92
C GLU A 32 -17.90 -9.96 -11.38
N THR A 33 -16.92 -9.40 -12.09
CA THR A 33 -16.23 -8.16 -11.72
C THR A 33 -16.41 -7.12 -12.83
N ARG A 34 -16.87 -5.90 -12.48
CA ARG A 34 -17.04 -4.80 -13.42
C ARG A 34 -15.82 -3.88 -13.46
N PRO A 35 -15.43 -3.36 -14.63
CA PRO A 35 -14.33 -2.37 -14.71
C PRO A 35 -14.64 -1.08 -13.94
N CYS A 36 -13.62 -0.51 -13.25
CA CYS A 36 -13.82 0.68 -12.41
C CYS A 36 -12.76 1.78 -12.58
N VAL A 37 -11.80 1.65 -13.50
CA VAL A 37 -10.76 2.66 -13.67
C VAL A 37 -11.19 3.72 -14.68
N THR A 38 -11.14 4.98 -14.26
CA THR A 38 -11.31 6.13 -15.14
C THR A 38 -9.97 6.86 -15.31
N LEU A 39 -9.51 6.98 -16.54
CA LEU A 39 -8.32 7.73 -16.89
C LEU A 39 -8.53 9.24 -16.68
N ALA A 40 -7.49 9.91 -16.19
CA ALA A 40 -7.39 11.35 -16.30
C ALA A 40 -7.18 11.76 -17.78
N GLU A 41 -7.61 12.96 -18.10
CA GLU A 41 -7.28 13.59 -19.38
C GLU A 41 -5.75 13.76 -19.51
N ASN A 42 -5.21 13.61 -20.73
CA ASN A 42 -3.80 13.84 -21.09
C ASN A 42 -2.79 12.70 -20.84
N VAL A 43 -3.21 11.46 -20.67
CA VAL A 43 -2.28 10.33 -20.66
C VAL A 43 -1.72 10.10 -22.06
N ARG A 44 -0.41 10.22 -22.22
CA ARG A 44 0.25 9.86 -23.48
C ARG A 44 0.35 8.34 -23.58
N ALA A 45 -0.26 7.80 -24.63
CA ALA A 45 -0.12 6.39 -24.93
C ALA A 45 1.32 6.11 -25.40
N GLY A 46 1.96 5.10 -24.80
CA GLY A 46 3.24 4.57 -25.20
C GLY A 46 3.11 3.07 -25.49
N GLN A 47 4.16 2.47 -26.02
CA GLN A 47 4.20 1.04 -26.22
C GLN A 47 4.69 0.36 -24.94
N ALA A 48 3.82 -0.44 -24.31
CA ALA A 48 4.15 -1.22 -23.13
C ALA A 48 4.83 -2.56 -23.51
N ASP A 49 5.69 -3.06 -22.64
CA ASP A 49 6.27 -4.40 -22.74
C ASP A 49 5.36 -5.41 -22.03
N GLU A 50 4.36 -5.90 -22.76
CA GLU A 50 3.36 -6.85 -22.24
C GLU A 50 3.99 -8.13 -21.67
N ALA A 51 5.11 -8.59 -22.24
CA ALA A 51 5.81 -9.78 -21.75
C ALA A 51 6.39 -9.55 -20.34
N LYS A 52 6.88 -8.34 -20.06
CA LYS A 52 7.35 -7.94 -18.74
C LYS A 52 6.20 -7.85 -17.75
N PHE A 53 5.10 -7.20 -18.12
CA PHE A 53 3.92 -7.10 -17.25
C PHE A 53 3.31 -8.47 -16.91
N ALA A 54 3.32 -9.41 -17.85
CA ALA A 54 2.88 -10.78 -17.58
C ALA A 54 3.79 -11.52 -16.57
N ALA A 55 5.08 -11.17 -16.51
CA ALA A 55 6.04 -11.74 -15.58
C ALA A 55 6.03 -11.10 -14.18
N ILE A 56 5.52 -9.87 -14.05
CA ILE A 56 5.43 -9.16 -12.75
C ILE A 56 4.38 -9.84 -11.87
N ARG A 57 4.83 -10.31 -10.72
CA ARG A 57 3.97 -10.85 -9.66
C ARG A 57 3.58 -9.74 -8.68
N THR A 58 2.42 -9.89 -8.06
CA THR A 58 1.84 -8.91 -7.15
C THR A 58 1.81 -9.40 -5.70
N GLY A 59 1.55 -8.51 -4.77
CA GLY A 59 1.61 -8.80 -3.33
C GLY A 59 0.42 -9.59 -2.79
N ALA A 60 -0.79 -9.36 -3.33
CA ALA A 60 -1.97 -10.11 -2.95
C ALA A 60 -1.94 -11.56 -3.48
N GLY A 61 -1.27 -11.78 -4.63
CA GLY A 61 -0.93 -13.10 -5.13
C GLY A 61 -1.85 -13.66 -6.20
N GLU A 62 -1.54 -14.91 -6.60
CA GLU A 62 -2.05 -15.54 -7.84
C GLU A 62 -3.58 -15.64 -7.92
N GLN A 63 -4.29 -15.79 -6.81
CA GLN A 63 -5.75 -15.91 -6.85
C GLN A 63 -6.40 -14.59 -7.27
N LEU A 64 -5.90 -13.47 -6.76
CA LEU A 64 -6.38 -12.15 -7.20
C LEU A 64 -5.91 -11.85 -8.63
N GLU A 65 -4.65 -12.16 -8.99
CA GLU A 65 -4.17 -12.02 -10.36
C GLU A 65 -5.09 -12.76 -11.35
N SER A 66 -5.54 -13.96 -11.00
CA SER A 66 -6.47 -14.74 -11.82
C SER A 66 -7.86 -14.12 -11.89
N ALA A 67 -8.36 -13.58 -10.80
CA ALA A 67 -9.68 -12.94 -10.74
C ALA A 67 -9.72 -11.62 -11.53
N MET A 68 -8.59 -10.92 -11.63
CA MET A 68 -8.44 -9.68 -12.41
C MET A 68 -8.14 -9.94 -13.89
N ALA A 69 -7.83 -11.19 -14.27
CA ALA A 69 -7.55 -11.54 -15.65
C ALA A 69 -8.76 -11.30 -16.56
N GLY A 70 -8.52 -10.66 -17.71
CA GLY A 70 -9.58 -10.35 -18.69
C GLY A 70 -10.27 -8.99 -18.47
N LEU A 71 -9.97 -8.29 -17.38
CA LEU A 71 -10.39 -6.89 -17.24
C LEU A 71 -9.60 -5.98 -18.21
N PRO A 72 -10.19 -4.87 -18.67
CA PRO A 72 -9.48 -3.88 -19.46
C PRO A 72 -8.26 -3.34 -18.70
N VAL A 73 -7.13 -3.24 -19.39
CA VAL A 73 -5.89 -2.72 -18.79
C VAL A 73 -5.73 -1.25 -19.16
N THR A 74 -5.58 -0.41 -18.17
CA THR A 74 -5.16 0.98 -18.33
C THR A 74 -3.65 1.06 -18.39
N THR A 75 -3.08 1.43 -19.53
CA THR A 75 -1.63 1.45 -19.73
C THR A 75 -1.09 2.88 -19.77
N ILE A 76 -0.11 3.15 -18.92
CA ILE A 76 0.67 4.39 -18.86
C ILE A 76 2.11 4.04 -19.24
N ALA A 77 2.56 4.50 -20.40
CA ALA A 77 3.90 4.25 -20.91
C ALA A 77 4.43 5.44 -21.71
N GLY A 78 5.75 5.49 -21.90
CA GLY A 78 6.42 6.58 -22.59
C GLY A 78 6.69 7.80 -21.71
N ALA A 79 7.25 8.86 -22.29
CA ALA A 79 7.60 10.08 -21.57
C ALA A 79 6.36 10.84 -21.12
N GLN A 80 6.18 10.99 -19.83
CA GLN A 80 5.13 11.82 -19.25
C GLN A 80 5.72 13.14 -18.76
N SER A 81 5.07 14.25 -19.06
CA SER A 81 5.52 15.59 -18.66
C SER A 81 4.89 16.09 -17.38
N GLU A 82 3.83 15.44 -16.95
CA GLU A 82 2.99 15.83 -15.81
C GLU A 82 2.63 14.60 -14.96
N THR A 83 2.20 14.85 -13.74
CA THR A 83 1.62 13.81 -12.88
C THR A 83 0.32 13.29 -13.48
N ILE A 84 0.20 11.97 -13.56
CA ILE A 84 -1.01 11.31 -14.04
C ILE A 84 -1.89 11.02 -12.84
N ARG A 85 -3.14 11.46 -12.91
CA ARG A 85 -4.13 11.19 -11.88
C ARG A 85 -5.18 10.22 -12.40
N LEU A 86 -5.33 9.11 -11.70
CA LEU A 86 -6.35 8.11 -11.96
C LEU A 86 -7.38 8.14 -10.83
N ARG A 87 -8.65 8.13 -11.22
CA ARG A 87 -9.75 7.90 -10.29
C ARG A 87 -10.26 6.48 -10.48
N VAL A 88 -10.32 5.74 -9.39
CA VAL A 88 -10.92 4.41 -9.33
C VAL A 88 -12.23 4.54 -8.58
N ALA A 89 -13.34 4.37 -9.27
CA ALA A 89 -14.66 4.50 -8.70
C ALA A 89 -15.52 3.31 -9.14
N ALA A 90 -16.10 2.60 -8.18
CA ALA A 90 -17.16 1.65 -8.47
C ALA A 90 -18.40 2.41 -8.94
N GLY A 91 -19.12 1.88 -9.93
CA GLY A 91 -20.46 2.41 -10.29
C GLY A 91 -21.44 2.13 -9.15
N GLU A 92 -22.45 3.01 -9.00
CA GLU A 92 -23.47 2.90 -7.93
C GLU A 92 -24.19 1.53 -7.87
N ASP A 93 -24.27 0.82 -9.00
CA ASP A 93 -24.90 -0.51 -9.10
C ASP A 93 -23.90 -1.68 -9.07
N ALA A 94 -22.60 -1.42 -8.82
CA ALA A 94 -21.58 -2.45 -8.89
C ALA A 94 -21.25 -2.99 -7.49
N HIS A 95 -21.83 -4.15 -7.14
CA HIS A 95 -21.46 -4.83 -5.90
C HIS A 95 -20.00 -5.27 -5.87
N GLN A 96 -19.37 -5.45 -7.03
CA GLN A 96 -17.96 -5.80 -7.15
C GLN A 96 -17.35 -5.16 -8.40
N SER A 97 -16.22 -4.52 -8.22
CA SER A 97 -15.51 -3.82 -9.30
C SER A 97 -14.01 -4.09 -9.25
N GLY A 98 -13.37 -3.98 -10.41
CA GLY A 98 -11.94 -4.23 -10.54
C GLY A 98 -11.28 -3.31 -11.57
N GLY A 99 -10.04 -2.93 -11.30
CA GLY A 99 -9.21 -2.14 -12.20
C GLY A 99 -7.82 -2.75 -12.35
N VAL A 100 -7.29 -2.71 -13.58
CA VAL A 100 -5.92 -3.12 -13.87
C VAL A 100 -5.17 -1.96 -14.50
N VAL A 101 -4.04 -1.59 -13.91
CA VAL A 101 -3.19 -0.49 -14.35
C VAL A 101 -1.77 -1.00 -14.59
N HIS A 102 -1.21 -0.69 -15.75
CA HIS A 102 0.19 -0.94 -16.07
C HIS A 102 0.93 0.39 -16.21
N VAL A 103 2.01 0.57 -15.45
CA VAL A 103 2.84 1.78 -15.48
C VAL A 103 4.27 1.40 -15.89
N GLN A 104 4.73 1.93 -17.03
CA GLN A 104 6.09 1.73 -17.51
C GLN A 104 6.84 3.05 -17.57
N ALA A 105 7.99 3.12 -16.93
CA ALA A 105 8.96 4.20 -17.14
C ALA A 105 10.09 3.69 -18.03
N ASP A 106 10.26 4.33 -19.19
CA ASP A 106 11.34 3.99 -20.12
C ASP A 106 12.70 4.43 -19.57
N GLU A 107 13.78 3.92 -20.18
CA GLU A 107 15.15 4.16 -19.71
C GLU A 107 15.44 5.67 -19.46
N GLY A 108 15.88 5.96 -18.24
CA GLY A 108 16.19 7.31 -17.78
C GLY A 108 14.99 8.23 -17.58
N GLN A 109 13.76 7.75 -17.74
CA GLN A 109 12.54 8.53 -17.56
C GLN A 109 12.01 8.47 -16.13
N SER A 110 11.21 9.49 -15.77
CA SER A 110 10.49 9.52 -14.51
C SER A 110 8.99 9.61 -14.77
N VAL A 111 8.22 8.81 -14.07
CA VAL A 111 6.75 8.80 -14.15
C VAL A 111 6.18 8.91 -12.74
N THR A 112 5.24 9.83 -12.54
CA THR A 112 4.48 9.96 -11.29
C THR A 112 3.01 9.68 -11.57
N VAL A 113 2.44 8.76 -10.83
CA VAL A 113 1.02 8.38 -10.91
C VAL A 113 0.39 8.54 -9.54
N VAL A 114 -0.76 9.17 -9.49
CA VAL A 114 -1.61 9.27 -8.30
C VAL A 114 -2.90 8.51 -8.58
N GLU A 115 -3.15 7.47 -7.82
CA GLU A 115 -4.36 6.66 -7.85
C GLU A 115 -5.22 7.02 -6.65
N GLN A 116 -6.38 7.57 -6.89
CA GLN A 116 -7.38 7.85 -5.87
C GLN A 116 -8.52 6.84 -5.99
N ILE A 117 -8.68 6.02 -4.96
CA ILE A 117 -9.76 5.04 -4.87
C ILE A 117 -10.85 5.64 -3.99
N VAL A 118 -12.03 5.82 -4.56
CA VAL A 118 -13.20 6.37 -3.88
C VAL A 118 -14.36 5.43 -4.15
N PRO A 119 -14.52 4.37 -3.33
CA PRO A 119 -15.64 3.47 -3.46
C PRO A 119 -16.94 4.19 -3.10
N THR A 120 -18.03 3.80 -3.76
CA THR A 120 -19.38 4.29 -3.49
C THR A 120 -20.28 3.12 -3.11
N GLY A 121 -20.96 3.24 -1.97
CA GLY A 121 -21.90 2.23 -1.50
C GLY A 121 -21.23 0.95 -0.96
N ASP A 122 -22.06 -0.01 -0.62
CA ASP A 122 -21.64 -1.34 -0.15
C ASP A 122 -21.05 -2.16 -1.30
N GLY A 123 -20.02 -2.97 -1.03
CA GLY A 123 -19.46 -3.84 -2.04
C GLY A 123 -17.97 -4.10 -1.88
N ALA A 124 -17.32 -4.43 -3.00
CA ALA A 124 -15.89 -4.68 -3.05
C ALA A 124 -15.24 -4.06 -4.28
N THR A 125 -14.09 -3.44 -4.11
CA THR A 125 -13.26 -2.92 -5.21
C THR A 125 -11.85 -3.47 -5.10
N ALA A 126 -11.32 -4.02 -6.21
CA ALA A 126 -9.92 -4.41 -6.32
C ALA A 126 -9.21 -3.53 -7.34
N LEU A 127 -8.06 -3.01 -6.99
CA LEU A 127 -7.14 -2.35 -7.92
C LEU A 127 -5.84 -3.15 -7.98
N GLN A 128 -5.45 -3.55 -9.19
CA GLN A 128 -4.15 -4.16 -9.44
C GLN A 128 -3.30 -3.23 -10.28
N THR A 129 -2.15 -2.79 -9.72
CA THR A 129 -1.21 -1.90 -10.41
C THR A 129 0.12 -2.59 -10.58
N LYS A 130 0.58 -2.73 -11.83
CA LYS A 130 1.90 -3.28 -12.14
C LYS A 130 2.84 -2.18 -12.64
N LEU A 131 4.04 -2.15 -12.05
CA LEU A 131 5.06 -1.12 -12.27
C LEU A 131 6.30 -1.73 -12.93
N TYR A 132 6.72 -1.19 -14.06
CA TYR A 132 7.95 -1.59 -14.71
C TYR A 132 8.89 -0.40 -14.90
N ALA A 133 9.94 -0.35 -14.08
CA ALA A 133 10.98 0.68 -14.16
C ALA A 133 12.20 0.13 -14.92
N LYS A 134 12.40 0.59 -16.16
CA LYS A 134 13.55 0.23 -16.98
C LYS A 134 14.84 0.86 -16.42
N LYS A 135 15.98 0.51 -16.99
CA LYS A 135 17.31 0.99 -16.55
C LYS A 135 17.32 2.50 -16.31
N ASN A 136 17.84 2.90 -15.14
CA ASN A 136 17.93 4.30 -14.69
C ASN A 136 16.56 5.04 -14.60
N ALA A 137 15.44 4.35 -14.71
CA ALA A 137 14.12 4.97 -14.65
C ALA A 137 13.62 5.11 -13.20
N ARG A 138 12.66 6.00 -13.01
CA ARG A 138 11.99 6.21 -11.72
C ARG A 138 10.47 6.17 -11.90
N ILE A 139 9.80 5.42 -11.04
CA ILE A 139 8.35 5.47 -10.89
C ILE A 139 8.03 5.93 -9.47
N CYS A 140 7.16 6.93 -9.32
CA CYS A 140 6.52 7.27 -8.06
C CYS A 140 5.03 6.96 -8.18
N LEU A 141 4.56 5.98 -7.42
CA LEU A 141 3.15 5.64 -7.29
C LEU A 141 2.62 6.17 -5.95
N VAL A 142 1.62 7.03 -6.02
CA VAL A 142 0.88 7.49 -4.85
C VAL A 142 -0.51 6.85 -4.89
N GLN A 143 -0.89 6.17 -3.82
CA GLN A 143 -2.20 5.55 -3.70
C GLN A 143 -2.94 6.10 -2.49
N LEU A 144 -4.10 6.68 -2.75
CA LEU A 144 -5.00 7.23 -1.76
C LEU A 144 -6.19 6.28 -1.65
N LEU A 145 -6.11 5.41 -0.63
CA LEU A 145 -7.01 4.30 -0.40
C LEU A 145 -8.03 4.70 0.67
N PHE A 146 -9.16 5.21 0.23
CA PHE A 146 -10.24 5.61 1.12
C PHE A 146 -11.41 4.66 0.95
N GLU A 147 -11.70 3.88 1.96
CA GLU A 147 -12.87 3.01 1.97
C GLU A 147 -14.02 3.67 2.74
N GLY A 148 -15.26 3.35 2.34
CA GLY A 148 -16.48 3.77 3.02
C GLY A 148 -17.05 2.67 3.90
N GLU A 149 -18.09 3.00 4.65
CA GLU A 149 -18.84 2.05 5.47
C GLU A 149 -19.36 0.88 4.61
N GLY A 150 -19.15 -0.36 5.08
CA GLY A 150 -19.59 -1.57 4.38
C GLY A 150 -18.76 -1.98 3.16
N HIS A 151 -17.74 -1.20 2.74
CA HIS A 151 -16.97 -1.47 1.53
C HIS A 151 -15.67 -2.22 1.80
N THR A 152 -15.41 -3.27 1.01
CA THR A 152 -14.11 -3.98 1.02
C THR A 152 -13.22 -3.45 -0.08
N LEU A 153 -12.05 -2.92 0.29
CA LEU A 153 -11.03 -2.45 -0.65
C LEU A 153 -9.86 -3.43 -0.70
N ILE A 154 -9.46 -3.82 -1.92
CA ILE A 154 -8.30 -4.65 -2.15
C ILE A 154 -7.36 -3.89 -3.08
N ASN A 155 -6.20 -3.55 -2.60
CA ASN A 155 -5.13 -2.97 -3.39
C ASN A 155 -4.03 -4.00 -3.60
N ASP A 156 -3.50 -4.10 -4.83
CA ASP A 156 -2.53 -5.11 -5.21
C ASP A 156 -1.46 -4.52 -6.14
N VAL A 157 -0.24 -4.40 -5.66
CA VAL A 157 0.87 -3.80 -6.41
C VAL A 157 1.92 -4.83 -6.75
N GLY A 158 2.39 -4.79 -8.00
CA GLY A 158 3.56 -5.53 -8.44
C GLY A 158 4.60 -4.59 -9.04
N GLY A 159 5.88 -4.76 -8.72
CA GLY A 159 6.96 -3.91 -9.24
C GLY A 159 8.17 -4.69 -9.71
N LEU A 160 8.80 -4.21 -10.79
CA LEU A 160 10.06 -4.71 -11.30
C LEU A 160 11.00 -3.56 -11.60
N CYS A 161 12.19 -3.59 -10.99
CA CYS A 161 13.24 -2.58 -11.17
C CYS A 161 14.46 -3.17 -11.89
N GLU A 162 14.80 -2.60 -13.04
CA GLU A 162 16.06 -2.89 -13.74
C GLU A 162 17.25 -2.14 -13.13
N GLU A 163 18.40 -2.17 -13.78
CA GLU A 163 19.67 -1.58 -13.30
C GLU A 163 19.52 -0.11 -12.96
N ASN A 164 19.89 0.26 -11.72
CA ASN A 164 19.78 1.60 -11.15
C ASN A 164 18.37 2.23 -11.19
N ALA A 165 17.34 1.45 -11.49
CA ALA A 165 15.96 1.94 -11.48
C ALA A 165 15.44 2.07 -10.06
N SER A 166 14.38 2.87 -9.87
CA SER A 166 13.74 3.04 -8.58
C SER A 166 12.22 3.08 -8.69
N ILE A 167 11.57 2.47 -7.68
CA ILE A 167 10.13 2.61 -7.42
C ILE A 167 9.96 3.21 -6.03
N GLU A 168 9.18 4.28 -5.94
CA GLU A 168 8.70 4.86 -4.71
C GLU A 168 7.19 4.64 -4.62
N LEU A 169 6.73 4.03 -3.52
CA LEU A 169 5.33 3.74 -3.24
C LEU A 169 4.89 4.55 -2.01
N VAL A 170 3.99 5.51 -2.21
CA VAL A 170 3.41 6.32 -1.14
C VAL A 170 1.95 5.93 -0.99
N GLN A 171 1.56 5.43 0.17
CA GLN A 171 0.20 4.95 0.40
C GLN A 171 -0.44 5.60 1.61
N LEU A 172 -1.71 5.92 1.50
CA LEU A 172 -2.54 6.38 2.60
C LEU A 172 -3.82 5.53 2.65
N ILE A 173 -4.00 4.80 3.74
CA ILE A 173 -5.14 3.90 3.96
C ILE A 173 -5.99 4.48 5.08
N VAL A 174 -7.20 4.89 4.76
CA VAL A 174 -8.16 5.46 5.71
C VAL A 174 -9.56 4.95 5.38
N GLY A 175 -10.28 4.46 6.37
CA GLY A 175 -11.63 3.96 6.13
C GLY A 175 -12.29 3.36 7.35
N GLU A 176 -13.38 2.61 7.14
CA GLU A 176 -14.25 2.14 8.21
C GLU A 176 -14.59 0.64 8.13
N HIS A 177 -14.13 -0.12 7.10
CA HIS A 177 -14.53 -1.52 6.95
C HIS A 177 -13.34 -2.47 6.75
N ILE A 178 -13.03 -2.89 5.53
CA ILE A 178 -11.94 -3.84 5.25
C ILE A 178 -11.03 -3.27 4.17
N ALA A 179 -9.77 -3.05 4.52
CA ALA A 179 -8.71 -2.74 3.59
C ALA A 179 -7.69 -3.88 3.52
N VAL A 180 -7.47 -4.41 2.34
CA VAL A 180 -6.40 -5.37 2.07
C VAL A 180 -5.42 -4.73 1.11
N ASP A 181 -4.17 -4.61 1.51
CA ASP A 181 -3.10 -4.02 0.72
C ASP A 181 -1.97 -5.03 0.53
N GLY A 182 -1.70 -5.41 -0.71
CA GLY A 182 -0.63 -6.30 -1.09
C GLY A 182 0.35 -5.61 -2.01
N ALA A 183 1.65 -5.65 -1.71
CA ALA A 183 2.68 -5.15 -2.60
C ALA A 183 3.86 -6.11 -2.69
N ARG A 184 4.36 -6.30 -3.91
CA ARG A 184 5.58 -7.07 -4.15
C ARG A 184 6.46 -6.35 -5.16
N VAL A 185 7.74 -6.16 -4.82
CA VAL A 185 8.71 -5.53 -5.71
C VAL A 185 9.94 -6.42 -5.86
N ASP A 186 10.29 -6.71 -7.11
CA ASP A 186 11.46 -7.48 -7.48
C ASP A 186 12.57 -6.52 -7.97
N LEU A 187 13.64 -6.37 -7.17
CA LEU A 187 14.83 -5.58 -7.47
C LEU A 187 15.81 -6.45 -8.28
N VAL A 188 15.57 -6.55 -9.60
CA VAL A 188 16.31 -7.47 -10.47
C VAL A 188 17.62 -6.90 -11.00
N GLY A 189 17.71 -5.60 -11.16
CA GLY A 189 18.92 -4.93 -11.68
C GLY A 189 19.87 -4.49 -10.56
N ASP A 190 21.17 -4.49 -10.85
CA ASP A 190 22.18 -4.01 -9.92
C ASP A 190 21.91 -2.55 -9.56
N GLY A 191 22.02 -2.20 -8.27
CA GLY A 191 21.81 -0.85 -7.77
C GLY A 191 20.36 -0.36 -7.77
N SER A 192 19.39 -1.21 -8.11
CA SER A 192 17.97 -0.84 -8.08
C SER A 192 17.46 -0.58 -6.67
N LYS A 193 16.40 0.22 -6.54
CA LYS A 193 15.91 0.73 -5.25
C LYS A 193 14.40 0.63 -5.15
N PHE A 194 13.95 0.42 -3.92
CA PHE A 194 12.53 0.54 -3.56
C PHE A 194 12.39 1.33 -2.26
N GLU A 195 11.47 2.29 -2.25
CA GLU A 195 11.08 3.01 -1.05
C GLU A 195 9.56 2.93 -0.89
N SER A 196 9.09 2.56 0.30
CA SER A 196 7.68 2.59 0.66
C SER A 196 7.47 3.52 1.84
N ALA A 197 6.49 4.40 1.73
CA ALA A 197 6.01 5.24 2.82
C ALA A 197 4.50 5.06 2.95
N MET A 198 4.06 4.39 4.01
CA MET A 198 2.67 4.03 4.23
C MET A 198 2.13 4.73 5.47
N GLY A 199 0.96 5.36 5.33
CA GLY A 199 0.17 5.87 6.45
C GLY A 199 -1.15 5.14 6.55
N TYR A 200 -1.60 4.79 7.76
CA TYR A 200 -2.93 4.25 7.96
C TYR A 200 -3.60 4.80 9.22
N LEU A 201 -4.90 4.99 9.12
CA LEU A 201 -5.78 5.31 10.24
C LEU A 201 -6.94 4.31 10.23
N ALA A 202 -7.00 3.49 11.26
CA ALA A 202 -8.08 2.52 11.43
C ALA A 202 -8.84 2.78 12.73
N ALA A 203 -10.16 2.84 12.63
CA ALA A 203 -11.04 3.11 13.75
C ALA A 203 -12.29 2.18 13.68
N LYS A 204 -13.13 2.26 14.69
CA LYS A 204 -14.35 1.44 14.81
C LYS A 204 -14.01 -0.07 14.74
N ASP A 205 -14.59 -0.80 13.81
CA ASP A 205 -14.37 -2.23 13.59
C ASP A 205 -13.56 -2.51 12.31
N GLN A 206 -12.82 -1.50 11.82
CA GLN A 206 -12.03 -1.63 10.59
C GLN A 206 -10.96 -2.71 10.69
N LYS A 207 -10.76 -3.43 9.59
CA LYS A 207 -9.70 -4.42 9.43
C LYS A 207 -8.74 -4.00 8.33
N VAL A 208 -7.48 -3.82 8.70
CA VAL A 208 -6.40 -3.49 7.76
C VAL A 208 -5.42 -4.64 7.68
N ASP A 209 -5.32 -5.26 6.50
CA ASP A 209 -4.40 -6.36 6.24
C ASP A 209 -3.37 -5.96 5.20
N ILE A 210 -2.11 -5.85 5.60
CA ILE A 210 -1.01 -5.38 4.76
C ILE A 210 0.02 -6.49 4.58
N ASN A 211 0.50 -6.67 3.33
CA ASN A 211 1.56 -7.59 2.99
C ASN A 211 2.53 -6.96 1.99
N LEU A 212 3.72 -6.63 2.43
CA LEU A 212 4.74 -6.02 1.60
C LEU A 212 5.94 -6.98 1.45
N ILE A 213 6.31 -7.30 0.21
CA ILE A 213 7.40 -8.22 -0.11
C ILE A 213 8.40 -7.51 -1.02
N VAL A 214 9.67 -7.46 -0.61
CA VAL A 214 10.76 -6.94 -1.44
C VAL A 214 11.79 -8.03 -1.66
N ASN A 215 12.00 -8.42 -2.92
CA ASN A 215 13.00 -9.38 -3.30
C ASN A 215 14.25 -8.67 -3.83
N HIS A 216 15.36 -8.82 -3.14
CA HIS A 216 16.68 -8.39 -3.58
C HIS A 216 17.30 -9.49 -4.45
N ILE A 217 17.37 -9.26 -5.76
CA ILE A 217 17.87 -10.22 -6.77
C ILE A 217 19.19 -9.73 -7.37
N GLY A 218 19.23 -8.46 -7.76
CA GLY A 218 20.44 -7.78 -8.21
C GLY A 218 21.40 -7.45 -7.06
N ARG A 219 22.60 -7.04 -7.39
CA ARG A 219 23.65 -6.66 -6.43
C ARG A 219 23.49 -5.22 -5.99
N LYS A 220 23.88 -4.90 -4.74
CA LYS A 220 23.86 -3.54 -4.18
C LYS A 220 22.49 -2.86 -4.29
N THR A 221 21.44 -3.64 -4.24
CA THR A 221 20.07 -3.13 -4.24
C THR A 221 19.73 -2.57 -2.86
N ASN A 222 18.77 -1.64 -2.79
CA ASN A 222 18.38 -1.02 -1.53
C ASN A 222 16.87 -0.98 -1.39
N CYS A 223 16.34 -1.32 -0.21
CA CYS A 223 14.94 -1.04 0.12
C CYS A 223 14.80 -0.34 1.48
N VAL A 224 13.82 0.56 1.55
CA VAL A 224 13.37 1.22 2.78
C VAL A 224 11.87 1.10 2.85
N ILE A 225 11.37 0.54 3.95
CA ILE A 225 9.95 0.37 4.22
C ILE A 225 9.63 1.16 5.49
N GLU A 226 8.76 2.15 5.37
CA GLU A 226 8.26 2.96 6.48
C GLU A 226 6.74 2.83 6.57
N ALA A 227 6.23 2.42 7.73
CA ALA A 227 4.81 2.33 8.01
C ALA A 227 4.47 3.11 9.29
N ASP A 228 3.56 4.08 9.18
CA ASP A 228 3.07 4.88 10.29
C ASP A 228 1.57 4.73 10.43
N GLY A 229 1.09 4.33 11.59
CA GLY A 229 -0.32 4.13 11.77
C GLY A 229 -0.86 4.52 13.13
N SER A 230 -2.19 4.65 13.17
CA SER A 230 -2.95 4.77 14.40
C SER A 230 -4.14 3.83 14.35
N LEU A 231 -4.36 3.13 15.47
CA LEU A 231 -5.48 2.22 15.67
C LEU A 231 -6.33 2.71 16.82
N ASN A 232 -7.63 2.81 16.62
CA ASN A 232 -8.59 3.25 17.62
C ASN A 232 -9.74 2.24 17.79
N ASP A 233 -10.50 2.34 18.86
CA ASP A 233 -11.68 1.55 19.19
C ASP A 233 -11.40 0.04 19.20
N ARG A 234 -11.95 -0.71 18.23
CA ARG A 234 -11.78 -2.15 18.05
C ARG A 234 -11.12 -2.51 16.72
N ALA A 235 -10.39 -1.56 16.13
CA ALA A 235 -9.71 -1.78 14.87
C ALA A 235 -8.70 -2.91 14.95
N GLU A 236 -8.62 -3.71 13.90
CA GLU A 236 -7.65 -4.79 13.76
C GLU A 236 -6.68 -4.47 12.63
N LYS A 237 -5.37 -4.60 12.88
CA LYS A 237 -4.35 -4.50 11.84
C LYS A 237 -3.41 -5.70 11.86
N ILE A 238 -3.10 -6.19 10.66
CA ILE A 238 -2.01 -7.14 10.42
C ILE A 238 -1.06 -6.50 9.40
N PHE A 239 0.21 -6.35 9.78
CA PHE A 239 1.28 -5.92 8.89
C PHE A 239 2.29 -7.05 8.71
N ARG A 240 2.53 -7.44 7.47
CA ARG A 240 3.56 -8.43 7.08
C ARG A 240 4.58 -7.73 6.19
N GLY A 241 5.77 -7.51 6.71
CA GLY A 241 6.89 -6.95 5.97
C GLY A 241 7.92 -8.04 5.69
N THR A 242 8.24 -8.28 4.42
CA THR A 242 9.25 -9.26 4.03
C THR A 242 10.34 -8.62 3.21
N ILE A 243 11.58 -8.75 3.69
CA ILE A 243 12.80 -8.44 2.95
C ILE A 243 13.47 -9.78 2.63
N ASP A 244 13.62 -10.09 1.34
CA ASP A 244 14.15 -11.38 0.89
C ASP A 244 15.43 -11.19 0.07
N PHE A 245 16.58 -11.48 0.66
CA PHE A 245 17.87 -11.43 0.01
C PHE A 245 18.15 -12.75 -0.71
N LYS A 246 18.00 -12.76 -2.02
CA LYS A 246 18.26 -13.92 -2.86
C LYS A 246 19.74 -14.18 -3.03
N ASN A 247 20.12 -15.42 -3.29
CA ASN A 247 21.51 -15.75 -3.63
C ASN A 247 21.97 -14.91 -4.82
N GLY A 248 23.12 -14.24 -4.68
CA GLY A 248 23.70 -13.33 -5.66
C GLY A 248 23.41 -11.83 -5.42
N SER A 249 22.58 -11.48 -4.44
CA SER A 249 22.25 -10.08 -4.11
C SER A 249 23.32 -9.36 -3.25
N SER A 250 24.57 -9.73 -3.40
CA SER A 250 25.68 -9.22 -2.59
C SER A 250 25.76 -7.71 -2.53
N GLY A 251 25.97 -7.15 -1.34
CA GLY A 251 26.06 -5.71 -1.05
C GLY A 251 24.71 -5.03 -0.92
N SER A 252 23.62 -5.79 -0.91
CA SER A 252 22.26 -5.25 -0.78
C SER A 252 21.91 -4.88 0.66
N LYS A 253 21.01 -3.90 0.81
CA LYS A 253 20.56 -3.38 2.10
C LYS A 253 19.04 -3.28 2.14
N GLY A 254 18.46 -3.66 3.26
CA GLY A 254 17.03 -3.55 3.50
C GLY A 254 16.74 -3.05 4.91
N GLN A 255 15.84 -2.10 5.02
CA GLN A 255 15.38 -1.56 6.29
C GLN A 255 13.86 -1.51 6.32
N GLU A 256 13.27 -2.00 7.40
CA GLU A 256 11.86 -1.87 7.71
C GLU A 256 11.67 -1.14 9.04
N SER A 257 10.78 -0.18 9.08
CA SER A 257 10.38 0.48 10.33
C SER A 257 8.87 0.66 10.38
N GLU A 258 8.27 0.30 11.51
CA GLU A 258 6.85 0.51 11.76
C GLU A 258 6.65 1.33 13.04
N GLN A 259 5.75 2.31 13.01
CA GLN A 259 5.35 3.08 14.18
C GLN A 259 3.83 3.06 14.31
N VAL A 260 3.31 2.44 15.36
CA VAL A 260 1.88 2.29 15.60
C VAL A 260 1.49 2.98 16.89
N LEU A 261 0.52 3.89 16.80
CA LEU A 261 -0.13 4.49 17.94
C LEU A 261 -1.41 3.71 18.27
N LEU A 262 -1.49 3.16 19.48
CA LEU A 262 -2.65 2.43 19.97
C LEU A 262 -3.49 3.37 20.83
N LEU A 263 -4.73 3.64 20.41
CA LEU A 263 -5.63 4.63 21.01
C LEU A 263 -6.90 3.99 21.60
N GLY A 264 -6.92 2.71 21.81
CA GLY A 264 -8.05 1.99 22.40
C GLY A 264 -7.58 0.70 23.08
N ASP A 265 -8.31 0.27 24.11
CA ASP A 265 -8.00 -0.94 24.88
C ASP A 265 -8.32 -2.23 24.08
N ASP A 266 -9.25 -2.14 23.13
CA ASP A 266 -9.74 -3.30 22.35
C ASP A 266 -9.08 -3.41 20.97
N VAL A 267 -8.08 -2.59 20.65
CA VAL A 267 -7.38 -2.66 19.36
C VAL A 267 -6.54 -3.94 19.24
N VAL A 268 -6.52 -4.51 18.04
CA VAL A 268 -5.71 -5.69 17.74
C VAL A 268 -4.62 -5.33 16.76
N ASN A 269 -3.38 -5.27 17.23
CA ASN A 269 -2.21 -5.01 16.40
C ASN A 269 -1.35 -6.25 16.26
N LYS A 270 -1.09 -6.67 15.01
CA LYS A 270 -0.20 -7.80 14.68
C LYS A 270 0.83 -7.33 13.66
N THR A 271 2.10 -7.52 13.99
CA THR A 271 3.24 -7.15 13.14
C THR A 271 4.14 -8.35 12.94
N ILE A 272 4.43 -8.68 11.69
CA ILE A 272 5.21 -9.86 11.30
C ILE A 272 6.35 -9.41 10.37
N PRO A 273 7.47 -8.93 10.92
CA PRO A 273 8.65 -8.66 10.14
C PRO A 273 9.33 -9.98 9.78
N LEU A 274 9.74 -10.12 8.51
CA LEU A 274 10.40 -11.31 8.00
C LEU A 274 11.61 -10.93 7.16
N ILE A 275 12.81 -11.37 7.59
CA ILE A 275 14.02 -11.24 6.80
C ILE A 275 14.45 -12.65 6.37
N LEU A 276 14.35 -12.91 5.06
CA LEU A 276 14.85 -14.13 4.43
C LEU A 276 16.21 -13.83 3.83
N CYS A 277 17.21 -14.65 4.17
CA CYS A 277 18.59 -14.37 3.79
C CYS A 277 19.26 -15.61 3.20
N ALA A 278 19.49 -15.57 1.86
CA ALA A 278 20.23 -16.57 1.13
C ALA A 278 21.59 -16.04 0.62
N GLU A 279 22.02 -14.86 1.07
CA GLU A 279 23.28 -14.19 0.71
C GLU A 279 24.00 -13.72 1.97
N GLU A 280 25.31 -13.89 2.04
CA GLU A 280 26.09 -13.57 3.26
C GLU A 280 26.43 -12.08 3.37
N ASN A 281 26.70 -11.40 2.26
CA ASN A 281 27.13 -10.01 2.22
C ASN A 281 25.95 -9.05 2.05
N VAL A 282 25.06 -8.99 3.03
CA VAL A 282 23.87 -8.12 3.03
C VAL A 282 23.64 -7.51 4.40
N GLU A 283 22.87 -6.43 4.44
CA GLU A 283 22.44 -5.78 5.67
C GLU A 283 20.89 -5.74 5.69
N GLY A 284 20.28 -6.43 6.66
CA GLY A 284 18.83 -6.43 6.87
C GLY A 284 18.50 -5.97 8.29
N ASN A 285 17.68 -4.93 8.40
CA ASN A 285 17.24 -4.40 9.68
C ASN A 285 15.71 -4.24 9.70
N HIS A 286 15.12 -4.51 10.86
CA HIS A 286 13.73 -4.15 11.12
C HIS A 286 13.59 -3.55 12.51
N GLY A 287 12.59 -2.68 12.69
CA GLY A 287 12.25 -2.08 13.97
C GLY A 287 10.77 -1.74 14.03
N ALA A 288 10.15 -1.91 15.19
CA ALA A 288 8.78 -1.51 15.42
C ALA A 288 8.67 -0.75 16.74
N THR A 289 7.96 0.37 16.71
CA THR A 289 7.56 1.13 17.91
C THR A 289 6.04 1.10 17.99
N ILE A 290 5.52 0.39 18.98
CA ILE A 290 4.09 0.14 19.13
C ILE A 290 3.69 0.49 20.56
N GLY A 291 2.73 1.38 20.73
CA GLY A 291 2.25 1.77 22.06
C GLY A 291 1.28 2.93 22.06
N ALA A 292 0.73 3.23 23.23
CA ALA A 292 -0.04 4.44 23.50
C ALA A 292 0.89 5.66 23.70
N LEU A 293 0.31 6.83 23.86
CA LEU A 293 1.06 8.00 24.29
C LEU A 293 1.56 7.77 25.74
N ASP A 294 2.84 8.07 25.98
CA ASP A 294 3.40 7.96 27.31
C ASP A 294 2.96 9.10 28.23
N ASP A 295 3.11 8.90 29.55
CA ASP A 295 2.68 9.86 30.57
C ASP A 295 3.37 11.22 30.41
N ASP A 296 4.62 11.25 29.98
CA ASP A 296 5.38 12.50 29.78
C ASP A 296 4.81 13.31 28.61
N THR A 297 4.45 12.63 27.53
CA THR A 297 3.79 13.21 26.36
C THR A 297 2.39 13.73 26.74
N LEU A 298 1.60 12.93 27.45
CA LEU A 298 0.28 13.34 27.93
C LEU A 298 0.37 14.53 28.88
N PHE A 299 1.31 14.52 29.83
CA PHE A 299 1.57 15.64 30.72
C PHE A 299 1.96 16.92 29.96
N TYR A 300 2.81 16.79 28.93
CA TYR A 300 3.18 17.92 28.08
C TYR A 300 1.97 18.57 27.41
N PHE A 301 1.08 17.76 26.82
CA PHE A 301 -0.14 18.27 26.20
C PHE A 301 -1.11 18.87 27.23
N ALA A 302 -1.30 18.20 28.37
CA ALA A 302 -2.14 18.68 29.46
C ALA A 302 -1.65 20.05 30.01
N SER A 303 -0.32 20.24 30.11
CA SER A 303 0.26 21.53 30.54
C SER A 303 -0.03 22.69 29.58
N ARG A 304 -0.48 22.38 28.37
CA ARG A 304 -0.92 23.36 27.34
C ARG A 304 -2.43 23.42 27.18
N GLY A 305 -3.17 22.80 28.09
CA GLY A 305 -4.64 22.84 28.12
C GLY A 305 -5.29 21.90 27.12
N MET A 306 -4.56 20.91 26.59
CA MET A 306 -5.11 19.87 25.70
C MET A 306 -5.44 18.63 26.52
N ASP A 307 -6.63 18.09 26.34
CA ASP A 307 -7.00 16.79 26.90
C ASP A 307 -6.37 15.63 26.11
N GLU A 308 -6.47 14.43 26.64
CA GLU A 308 -5.89 13.22 26.06
C GLU A 308 -6.38 12.97 24.63
N LYS A 309 -7.69 13.05 24.39
CA LYS A 309 -8.28 12.87 23.04
C LYS A 309 -7.75 13.89 22.03
N THR A 310 -7.52 15.11 22.45
CA THR A 310 -6.92 16.15 21.60
C THR A 310 -5.45 15.83 21.30
N ALA A 311 -4.69 15.37 22.31
CA ALA A 311 -3.32 14.95 22.14
C ALA A 311 -3.20 13.77 21.13
N GLU A 312 -4.04 12.77 21.27
CA GLU A 312 -4.14 11.61 20.37
C GLU A 312 -4.41 12.02 18.92
N ARG A 313 -5.39 12.92 18.70
CA ARG A 313 -5.70 13.46 17.36
C ARG A 313 -4.52 14.23 16.76
N VAL A 314 -3.86 15.08 17.55
CA VAL A 314 -2.69 15.84 17.09
C VAL A 314 -1.57 14.89 16.69
N MET A 315 -1.31 13.86 17.47
CA MET A 315 -0.24 12.89 17.18
C MET A 315 -0.58 12.02 15.98
N THR A 316 -1.81 11.53 15.86
CA THR A 316 -2.29 10.79 14.67
C THR A 316 -2.14 11.63 13.42
N ARG A 317 -2.62 12.89 13.47
CA ARG A 317 -2.52 13.81 12.36
C ARG A 317 -1.07 14.05 11.94
N ALA A 318 -0.17 14.28 12.88
CA ALA A 318 1.24 14.51 12.60
C ALA A 318 1.90 13.32 11.86
N LYS A 319 1.53 12.07 12.22
CA LYS A 319 1.98 10.86 11.53
C LYS A 319 1.51 10.82 10.07
N LEU A 320 0.22 11.04 9.84
CA LEU A 320 -0.35 11.01 8.49
C LEU A 320 0.15 12.18 7.62
N GLU A 321 0.28 13.39 8.17
CA GLU A 321 0.87 14.54 7.46
C GLU A 321 2.33 14.29 7.07
N ARG A 322 3.09 13.49 7.85
CA ARG A 322 4.46 13.08 7.47
C ARG A 322 4.45 12.30 6.16
N ILE A 323 3.49 11.41 5.98
CA ILE A 323 3.33 10.64 4.75
C ILE A 323 2.83 11.54 3.60
N CYS A 324 1.87 12.44 3.85
CA CYS A 324 1.40 13.40 2.84
C CYS A 324 2.55 14.24 2.25
N ARG A 325 3.55 14.61 3.04
CA ARG A 325 4.73 15.34 2.56
C ARG A 325 5.57 14.56 1.55
N ARG A 326 5.43 13.24 1.48
CA ARG A 326 6.08 12.39 0.46
C ARG A 326 5.36 12.44 -0.89
N ILE A 327 4.14 12.96 -0.96
CA ILE A 327 3.38 13.13 -2.21
C ILE A 327 4.04 14.26 -3.01
N PRO A 328 4.65 13.97 -4.18
CA PRO A 328 5.40 14.98 -4.94
C PRO A 328 4.48 15.99 -5.63
N ASP A 329 3.28 15.58 -6.01
CA ASP A 329 2.28 16.42 -6.64
C ASP A 329 1.60 17.35 -5.64
N ALA A 330 1.79 18.66 -5.81
CA ALA A 330 1.30 19.66 -4.85
C ALA A 330 -0.23 19.68 -4.73
N GLN A 331 -0.94 19.52 -5.86
CA GLN A 331 -2.39 19.50 -5.87
C GLN A 331 -2.92 18.26 -5.14
N SER A 332 -2.42 17.08 -5.48
CA SER A 332 -2.84 15.83 -4.80
C SER A 332 -2.50 15.84 -3.32
N ARG A 333 -1.38 16.43 -2.94
CA ARG A 333 -1.01 16.59 -1.53
C ARG A 333 -1.99 17.47 -0.78
N GLU A 334 -2.34 18.65 -1.32
CA GLU A 334 -3.31 19.58 -0.70
C GLU A 334 -4.70 18.94 -0.60
N GLU A 335 -5.17 18.28 -1.64
CA GLU A 335 -6.45 17.54 -1.64
C GLU A 335 -6.46 16.46 -0.57
N THR A 336 -5.37 15.70 -0.42
CA THR A 336 -5.22 14.64 0.58
C THR A 336 -5.22 15.22 2.00
N GLU A 337 -4.47 16.29 2.25
CA GLU A 337 -4.45 16.96 3.56
C GLU A 337 -5.82 17.50 3.95
N ASN A 338 -6.59 18.02 3.00
CA ASN A 338 -7.94 18.50 3.25
C ASN A 338 -8.92 17.35 3.53
N LEU A 339 -8.80 16.25 2.81
CA LEU A 339 -9.61 15.06 3.05
C LEU A 339 -9.33 14.45 4.44
N LEU A 340 -8.06 14.36 4.84
CA LEU A 340 -7.69 13.92 6.19
C LEU A 340 -8.28 14.82 7.28
N LYS A 341 -8.31 16.14 7.07
CA LYS A 341 -8.94 17.05 8.02
C LYS A 341 -10.43 16.75 8.18
N THR A 342 -11.14 16.45 7.09
CA THR A 342 -12.57 16.11 7.13
C THR A 342 -12.76 14.80 7.89
N VAL A 343 -12.08 13.72 7.50
CA VAL A 343 -12.20 12.40 8.15
C VAL A 343 -11.87 12.48 9.67
N MET A 344 -10.89 13.27 10.06
CA MET A 344 -10.50 13.42 11.47
C MET A 344 -11.39 14.39 12.26
N ASN A 345 -12.18 15.25 11.61
CA ASN A 345 -13.09 16.18 12.28
C ASN A 345 -14.52 15.63 12.38
N ASP A 346 -14.94 14.75 11.44
CA ASP A 346 -16.28 14.13 11.50
C ASP A 346 -16.46 13.21 12.72
N GLY A 347 -15.39 12.88 13.45
CA GLY A 347 -15.45 12.23 14.76
C GLY A 347 -15.71 13.19 15.94
N GLN A 348 -16.10 14.46 15.71
CA GLN A 348 -16.35 15.44 16.78
C GLN A 348 -17.81 15.58 17.21
N ASP A 349 -18.76 15.00 16.49
CA ASP A 349 -20.21 15.22 16.70
C ASP A 349 -20.95 14.08 17.43
N ASP A 350 -20.26 13.18 18.14
CA ASP A 350 -20.88 12.16 19.02
C ASP A 350 -20.43 12.28 20.49
#